data_a456b04e9b322748384b5915c7fdd9d2
#
_entry.id   a456b04e9b322748384b5915c7fdd9d2
#
_cell.length_a   1.000
_cell.length_b   1.000
_cell.length_c   1.000
_cell.angle_alpha   90.00
_cell.angle_beta   90.00
_cell.angle_gamma   90.00
#
_symmetry.space_group_name_H-M   'P 1'
#
loop_
_entity.id
_entity.type
_entity.pdbx_description
1 polymer ?
#
loop_
_entity_poly.entity_id
_entity_poly.type
_entity_poly.pdbx_seq_one_letter_code
_entity_poly.pdbx_strand_id
1 'polypeptide(L)' 'MQIRRVFAANLRQRRTAAGLSQEELAHSADVDRTYISALERGVYSATIDMVAKLAEELGVEPAELLMRSRPRR' A
#
# COMPACT_ATOMS: atom_id res chain seq x y z
N MET A 1 -0.19 15.04 10.44
CA MET A 1 -0.18 13.70 9.82
C MET A 1 0.24 13.81 8.38
N GLN A 2 1.10 12.93 7.94
CA GLN A 2 1.45 12.86 6.52
C GLN A 2 0.82 11.61 5.93
N ILE A 3 -0.24 11.81 5.18
CA ILE A 3 -1.02 10.69 4.67
C ILE A 3 -0.19 9.77 3.75
N ARG A 4 0.78 10.33 3.02
CA ARG A 4 1.63 9.50 2.18
C ARG A 4 2.43 8.51 3.01
N ARG A 5 2.89 8.93 4.17
CA ARG A 5 3.64 8.03 5.05
C ARG A 5 2.73 6.98 5.68
N VAL A 6 1.52 7.39 6.04
CA VAL A 6 0.54 6.44 6.57
C VAL A 6 0.25 5.38 5.53
N PHE A 7 -0.03 5.82 4.32
CA PHE A 7 -0.33 4.89 3.23
C PHE A 7 0.88 3.98 2.95
N ALA A 8 2.08 4.55 2.91
CA ALA A 8 3.29 3.78 2.62
C ALA A 8 3.48 2.64 3.63
N ALA A 9 3.34 2.97 4.91
CA ALA A 9 3.52 1.97 5.97
C ALA A 9 2.44 0.90 5.90
N ASN A 10 1.19 1.31 5.68
CA ASN A 10 0.09 0.36 5.61
C ASN A 10 0.22 -0.55 4.39
N LEU A 11 0.61 0.02 3.26
CA LEU A 11 0.78 -0.77 2.05
C LEU A 11 1.82 -1.86 2.26
N ARG A 12 2.97 -1.47 2.82
CA ARG A 12 4.02 -2.43 3.07
C ARG A 12 3.59 -3.51 4.06
N GLN A 13 2.93 -3.10 5.13
CA GLN A 13 2.48 -4.02 6.15
C GLN A 13 1.49 -5.04 5.57
N ARG A 14 0.52 -4.55 4.82
CA ARG A 14 -0.49 -5.44 4.25
C ARG A 14 0.11 -6.34 3.18
N ARG A 15 1.06 -5.81 2.42
CA ARG A 15 1.72 -6.60 1.40
C ARG A 15 2.50 -7.76 2.02
N THR A 16 3.29 -7.46 3.05
CA THR A 16 4.08 -8.50 3.70
C THR A 16 3.18 -9.51 4.43
N ALA A 17 2.09 -9.02 5.02
CA ALA A 17 1.14 -9.91 5.68
C ALA A 17 0.47 -10.86 4.68
N ALA A 18 0.31 -10.41 3.44
CA ALA A 18 -0.26 -11.25 2.39
C ALA A 18 0.79 -12.18 1.76
N GLY A 19 2.04 -12.08 2.17
CA GLY A 19 3.10 -12.93 1.64
C GLY A 19 3.56 -12.54 0.26
N LEU A 20 3.35 -11.30 -0.15
CA LEU A 20 3.68 -10.86 -1.50
C LEU A 20 4.95 -10.03 -1.51
N SER A 21 5.79 -10.23 -2.53
CA SER A 21 6.90 -9.33 -2.79
C SER A 21 6.37 -8.06 -3.46
N GLN A 22 7.21 -7.03 -3.53
CA GLN A 22 6.84 -5.83 -4.27
C GLN A 22 6.55 -6.15 -5.72
N GLU A 23 7.35 -7.05 -6.30
CA GLU A 23 7.17 -7.43 -7.69
C GLU A 23 5.85 -8.16 -7.90
N GLU A 24 5.50 -9.05 -6.98
CA GLU A 24 4.24 -9.78 -7.09
C GLU A 24 3.04 -8.86 -6.99
N LEU A 25 3.09 -7.92 -6.06
CA LEU A 25 1.98 -6.98 -5.94
C LEU A 25 1.90 -6.08 -7.17
N ALA A 26 3.05 -5.64 -7.68
CA ALA A 26 3.08 -4.81 -8.88
C ALA A 26 2.48 -5.56 -10.07
N HIS A 27 2.82 -6.83 -10.20
CA HIS A 27 2.27 -7.65 -11.28
C HIS A 27 0.76 -7.77 -11.15
N SER A 28 0.27 -8.06 -9.95
CA SER A 28 -1.18 -8.19 -9.72
C SER A 28 -1.91 -6.90 -10.02
N ALA A 29 -1.31 -5.76 -9.68
CA ALA A 29 -1.94 -4.46 -9.89
C ALA A 29 -1.65 -3.88 -11.27
N ASP A 30 -0.87 -4.59 -12.08
CA ASP A 30 -0.52 -4.16 -13.44
C ASP A 30 0.23 -2.83 -13.43
N VAL A 31 1.21 -2.71 -12.56
CA VAL A 31 2.07 -1.53 -12.48
C VAL A 31 3.51 -1.99 -12.33
N ASP A 32 4.44 -1.05 -12.45
CA ASP A 32 5.87 -1.32 -12.28
C ASP A 32 6.22 -1.56 -10.82
N ARG A 33 7.17 -2.45 -10.58
CA ARG A 33 7.68 -2.67 -9.25
C ARG A 33 8.27 -1.37 -8.66
N THR A 34 8.92 -0.56 -9.49
CA THR A 34 9.48 0.70 -9.03
C THR A 34 8.41 1.63 -8.50
N TYR A 35 7.21 1.57 -9.08
CA TYR A 35 6.10 2.37 -8.59
C TYR A 35 5.67 1.91 -7.19
N ILE A 36 5.54 0.59 -6.98
CA ILE A 36 5.20 0.05 -5.66
C ILE A 36 6.28 0.46 -4.65
N SER A 37 7.55 0.34 -5.04
CA SER A 37 8.64 0.72 -4.16
C SER A 37 8.56 2.20 -3.77
N ALA A 38 8.26 3.06 -4.73
CA ALA A 38 8.16 4.49 -4.46
C ALA A 38 6.98 4.79 -3.53
N LEU A 39 5.86 4.09 -3.71
CA LEU A 39 4.72 4.25 -2.81
C LEU A 39 5.08 3.84 -1.39
N GLU A 40 5.80 2.74 -1.24
CA GLU A 40 6.15 2.24 0.09
C GLU A 40 7.21 3.09 0.76
N ARG A 41 7.96 3.89 -0.01
CA ARG A 41 8.92 4.83 0.56
C ARG A 41 8.30 6.20 0.83
N GLY A 42 7.03 6.38 0.49
CA GLY A 42 6.36 7.65 0.71
C GLY A 42 6.81 8.74 -0.25
N VAL A 43 7.45 8.36 -1.36
CA VAL A 43 7.96 9.31 -2.32
C VAL A 43 6.87 9.79 -3.28
N TYR A 44 5.96 8.88 -3.63
CA TYR A 44 4.85 9.19 -4.52
C TYR A 44 3.53 9.14 -3.76
N SER A 45 2.57 9.86 -4.29
CA SER A 45 1.21 9.84 -3.81
C SER A 45 0.37 9.00 -4.76
N ALA A 46 -0.38 8.05 -4.22
CA ALA A 46 -1.25 7.24 -5.04
C ALA A 46 -2.56 7.97 -5.30
N THR A 47 -3.13 7.74 -6.47
CA THR A 47 -4.48 8.22 -6.74
C THR A 47 -5.48 7.42 -5.91
N ILE A 48 -6.67 7.97 -5.73
CA ILE A 48 -7.73 7.26 -5.02
C ILE A 48 -8.03 5.95 -5.74
N ASP A 49 -8.03 5.97 -7.06
CA ASP A 49 -8.29 4.75 -7.84
C ASP A 49 -7.21 3.70 -7.59
N MET A 50 -5.95 4.15 -7.49
CA MET A 50 -4.87 3.19 -7.24
C MET A 50 -4.96 2.63 -5.83
N VAL A 51 -5.34 3.45 -4.85
CA VAL A 51 -5.54 2.97 -3.48
C VAL A 51 -6.59 1.85 -3.50
N ALA A 52 -7.69 2.06 -4.20
CA ALA A 52 -8.74 1.05 -4.29
C ALA A 52 -8.24 -0.22 -4.97
N LYS A 53 -7.45 -0.06 -6.02
CA LYS A 53 -6.95 -1.21 -6.74
C LYS A 53 -5.99 -2.04 -5.89
N LEU A 54 -5.08 -1.38 -5.19
CA LEU A 54 -4.14 -2.09 -4.32
C LEU A 54 -4.86 -2.76 -3.16
N ALA A 55 -5.86 -2.09 -2.61
CA ALA A 55 -6.66 -2.68 -1.53
C ALA A 55 -7.34 -3.96 -2.01
N GLU A 56 -7.88 -3.92 -3.21
CA GLU A 56 -8.54 -5.10 -3.78
C GLU A 56 -7.55 -6.26 -3.92
N GLU A 57 -6.36 -5.97 -4.41
CA GLU A 57 -5.35 -7.02 -4.57
C GLU A 57 -4.90 -7.59 -3.24
N LEU A 58 -4.94 -6.77 -2.19
CA LEU A 58 -4.52 -7.20 -0.85
C LEU A 58 -5.67 -7.77 -0.03
N GLY A 59 -6.89 -7.71 -0.54
CA GLY A 59 -8.04 -8.23 0.16
C GLY A 59 -8.46 -7.40 1.37
N VAL A 60 -8.22 -6.11 1.32
CA VAL A 60 -8.59 -5.21 2.42
C VAL A 60 -9.45 -4.07 1.87
N GLU A 61 -10.10 -3.36 2.78
CA GLU A 61 -10.85 -2.18 2.41
C GLU A 61 -9.89 -1.03 2.10
N PRO A 62 -10.20 -0.18 1.12
CA PRO A 62 -9.31 0.96 0.85
C PRO A 62 -9.04 1.81 2.07
N ALA A 63 -10.04 2.00 2.94
CA ALA A 63 -9.87 2.80 4.14
C ALA A 63 -8.76 2.25 5.03
N GLU A 64 -8.55 0.92 5.04
CA GLU A 64 -7.53 0.33 5.89
C GLU A 64 -6.13 0.73 5.47
N LEU A 65 -5.94 1.09 4.21
CA LEU A 65 -4.64 1.57 3.76
C LEU A 65 -4.38 3.02 4.14
N LEU A 66 -5.42 3.73 4.57
CA LEU A 66 -5.31 5.13 4.91
C LEU A 66 -5.48 5.40 6.40
N MET A 67 -5.67 4.36 7.19
CA MET A 67 -5.89 4.51 8.62
C MET A 67 -4.56 4.46 9.35
N ARG A 68 -4.39 5.39 10.29
CA ARG A 68 -3.20 5.40 11.12
C ARG A 68 -3.20 4.21 12.05
N SER A 69 -2.04 3.58 12.18
CA SER A 69 -1.88 2.52 13.15
C SER A 69 -1.90 3.09 14.55
N ARG A 70 -2.57 2.40 15.44
CA ARG A 70 -2.56 2.79 16.83
C ARG A 70 -1.48 2.04 17.57
N PRO A 71 -0.78 2.70 18.49
CA PRO A 71 0.19 1.98 19.29
C PRO A 71 -0.53 0.91 20.11
N ARG A 72 0.13 -0.22 20.23
CA ARG A 72 -0.37 -1.29 21.08
C ARG A 72 0.17 -1.11 22.48
N ARG A 73 -0.61 -1.55 23.41
CA ARG A 73 -0.16 -1.46 24.77
C ARG A 73 0.17 -2.78 25.35
#